data_7db01151f21b884deb7bf6f122bc8b58
#
_entry.id   7db01151f21b884deb7bf6f122bc8b58
#
_cell.length_a   1.000
_cell.length_b   1.000
_cell.length_c   1.000
_cell.angle_alpha   90.00
_cell.angle_beta   90.00
_cell.angle_gamma   90.00
#
_symmetry.space_group_name_H-M   'P 1'
#
loop_
_entity.id
_entity.type
_entity.pdbx_description
1 polymer ?
#
loop_
_entity_poly.entity_id
_entity_poly.type
_entity_poly.pdbx_seq_one_letter_code
_entity_poly.pdbx_strand_id
1 'polypeptide(L)'
;NAAKMYAMFDYYGLYTMDEADLEDHANQSISGMPSWIPAFVDRIDRMVLRDRNHPSVIFWSLGNECGGGNNFEACYDAAKRLDARPVHHESTRDGKEYGGNRFSDLYSKMYPGMDWMEKYVNSFDKPMFICEYAHAMGNAIGNLTEYWNSIESSSSTIGGAIWDWVDQAIYEPVEIKQGNYAGRLHTGYDFPGPHQGNFCSNGIIPATREETPKLKEVKAVYQYIKFRLENNDKN
;
A
#
# COMPACT_ATOMS: atom_id res chain seq x y z
N ASN A 1 11.52 -1.99 0.78
CA ASN A 1 12.01 -0.83 1.51
C ASN A 1 13.45 -1.04 2.03
N ALA A 2 14.15 0.07 2.35
CA ALA A 2 15.46 0.00 3.00
C ALA A 2 15.31 -0.54 4.43
N ALA A 3 16.25 -1.37 4.88
CA ALA A 3 16.21 -2.01 6.21
C ALA A 3 16.00 -1.02 7.37
N LYS A 4 16.61 0.18 7.28
CA LYS A 4 16.43 1.23 8.31
C LYS A 4 14.99 1.72 8.45
N MET A 5 14.14 1.56 7.43
CA MET A 5 12.72 1.96 7.50
C MET A 5 11.97 1.09 8.50
N TYR A 6 12.24 -0.21 8.51
CA TYR A 6 11.59 -1.14 9.47
C TYR A 6 11.98 -0.82 10.91
N ALA A 7 13.26 -0.50 11.15
CA ALA A 7 13.69 -0.03 12.47
C ALA A 7 12.98 1.26 12.90
N MET A 8 12.71 2.18 11.96
CA MET A 8 11.92 3.37 12.22
C MET A 8 10.44 3.04 12.47
N PHE A 9 9.86 2.13 11.72
CA PHE A 9 8.48 1.67 11.96
C PHE A 9 8.34 1.03 13.34
N ASP A 10 9.30 0.20 13.75
CA ASP A 10 9.35 -0.36 15.10
C ASP A 10 9.42 0.75 16.16
N TYR A 11 10.30 1.72 15.96
CA TYR A 11 10.51 2.82 16.90
C TYR A 11 9.28 3.72 17.06
N TYR A 12 8.60 4.03 15.95
CA TYR A 12 7.41 4.88 15.95
C TYR A 12 6.10 4.14 16.19
N GLY A 13 6.13 2.81 16.31
CA GLY A 13 4.95 1.97 16.54
C GLY A 13 4.00 1.92 15.35
N LEU A 14 4.53 1.92 14.12
CA LEU A 14 3.74 1.81 12.90
C LEU A 14 3.59 0.35 12.51
N TYR A 15 2.40 -0.06 12.13
CA TYR A 15 2.16 -1.36 11.53
C TYR A 15 2.61 -1.37 10.07
N THR A 16 3.18 -2.49 9.66
CA THR A 16 3.73 -2.65 8.31
C THR A 16 3.20 -3.93 7.68
N MET A 17 2.74 -3.81 6.45
CA MET A 17 2.62 -4.93 5.52
C MET A 17 3.89 -4.90 4.65
N ASP A 18 4.76 -5.88 4.84
CA ASP A 18 6.01 -5.96 4.09
C ASP A 18 5.79 -6.72 2.79
N GLU A 19 6.11 -6.08 1.67
CA GLU A 19 5.79 -6.59 0.35
C GLU A 19 7.04 -6.94 -0.44
N ALA A 20 7.01 -8.11 -1.04
CA ALA A 20 8.07 -8.58 -1.93
C ALA A 20 8.08 -7.79 -3.24
N ASP A 21 9.28 -7.63 -3.79
CA ASP A 21 9.51 -7.01 -5.09
C ASP A 21 9.08 -7.96 -6.23
N LEU A 22 7.77 -8.17 -6.34
CA LEU A 22 7.10 -8.94 -7.38
C LEU A 22 5.95 -8.10 -7.94
N GLU A 23 6.13 -7.63 -9.17
CA GLU A 23 5.13 -6.91 -9.94
C GLU A 23 5.30 -7.26 -11.42
N ASP A 24 4.63 -8.29 -11.85
CA ASP A 24 4.69 -8.75 -13.24
C ASP A 24 3.59 -8.11 -14.13
N HIS A 25 3.18 -6.88 -13.80
CA HIS A 25 2.06 -6.14 -14.37
C HIS A 25 2.03 -6.17 -15.91
N ALA A 26 3.15 -5.85 -16.56
CA ALA A 26 3.23 -5.83 -18.02
C ALA A 26 3.40 -7.21 -18.65
N ASN A 27 3.74 -8.24 -17.85
CA ASN A 27 3.96 -9.60 -18.34
C ASN A 27 3.45 -10.65 -17.33
N GLN A 28 2.19 -10.57 -16.97
CA GLN A 28 1.56 -11.40 -15.95
C GLN A 28 1.60 -12.91 -16.24
N SER A 29 1.92 -13.30 -17.48
CA SER A 29 2.05 -14.72 -17.86
C SER A 29 3.20 -15.43 -17.12
N ILE A 30 4.24 -14.73 -16.71
CA ILE A 30 5.39 -15.33 -16.00
C ILE A 30 5.01 -15.92 -14.65
N SER A 31 3.96 -15.41 -14.01
CA SER A 31 3.42 -15.96 -12.76
C SER A 31 2.91 -17.40 -12.88
N GLY A 32 2.61 -17.85 -14.10
CA GLY A 32 2.20 -19.23 -14.40
C GLY A 32 3.31 -20.11 -14.99
N MET A 33 4.52 -19.58 -15.17
CA MET A 33 5.64 -20.30 -15.78
C MET A 33 6.51 -20.96 -14.71
N PRO A 34 6.58 -22.32 -14.63
CA PRO A 34 7.34 -23.01 -13.59
C PRO A 34 8.83 -22.65 -13.55
N SER A 35 9.43 -22.27 -14.68
CA SER A 35 10.83 -21.85 -14.76
C SER A 35 11.13 -20.59 -13.94
N TRP A 36 10.10 -19.78 -13.59
CA TRP A 36 10.23 -18.58 -12.80
C TRP A 36 10.03 -18.79 -11.28
N ILE A 37 9.57 -19.98 -10.85
CA ILE A 37 9.35 -20.29 -9.44
C ILE A 37 10.57 -19.95 -8.58
N PRO A 38 11.82 -20.34 -8.94
CA PRO A 38 12.97 -20.01 -8.09
C PRO A 38 13.18 -18.50 -7.89
N ALA A 39 12.94 -17.70 -8.93
CA ALA A 39 13.10 -16.25 -8.86
C ALA A 39 12.01 -15.58 -8.01
N PHE A 40 10.78 -16.12 -8.05
CA PHE A 40 9.67 -15.66 -7.23
C PHE A 40 9.92 -16.00 -5.75
N VAL A 41 10.23 -17.26 -5.46
CA VAL A 41 10.48 -17.75 -4.09
C VAL A 41 11.69 -17.06 -3.45
N ASP A 42 12.78 -16.82 -4.20
CA ASP A 42 13.96 -16.12 -3.68
C ASP A 42 13.62 -14.73 -3.12
N ARG A 43 12.71 -13.99 -3.76
CA ARG A 43 12.28 -12.69 -3.27
C ARG A 43 11.52 -12.78 -1.95
N ILE A 44 10.64 -13.77 -1.84
CA ILE A 44 9.90 -14.03 -0.60
C ILE A 44 10.83 -14.45 0.53
N ASP A 45 11.71 -15.42 0.27
CA ASP A 45 12.64 -15.92 1.26
C ASP A 45 13.55 -14.79 1.79
N ARG A 46 14.09 -13.95 0.91
CA ARG A 46 14.95 -12.82 1.30
C ARG A 46 14.20 -11.79 2.12
N MET A 47 12.98 -11.43 1.74
CA MET A 47 12.15 -10.49 2.48
C MET A 47 11.88 -11.01 3.88
N VAL A 48 11.31 -12.21 4.00
CA VAL A 48 10.94 -12.78 5.30
C VAL A 48 12.14 -13.00 6.19
N LEU A 49 13.24 -13.55 5.67
CA LEU A 49 14.46 -13.79 6.46
C LEU A 49 15.11 -12.49 6.94
N ARG A 50 15.06 -11.42 6.15
CA ARG A 50 15.61 -10.13 6.54
C ARG A 50 14.77 -9.47 7.64
N ASP A 51 13.42 -9.48 7.49
CA ASP A 51 12.55 -8.56 8.20
C ASP A 51 11.67 -9.23 9.29
N ARG A 52 11.69 -10.56 9.42
CA ARG A 52 10.85 -11.29 10.40
C ARG A 52 11.07 -10.91 11.87
N ASN A 53 12.20 -10.31 12.20
CA ASN A 53 12.51 -9.86 13.57
C ASN A 53 11.98 -8.45 13.87
N HIS A 54 11.33 -7.79 12.90
CA HIS A 54 10.70 -6.50 13.09
C HIS A 54 9.26 -6.68 13.63
N PRO A 55 8.96 -6.22 14.86
CA PRO A 55 7.61 -6.33 15.42
C PRO A 55 6.58 -5.45 14.69
N SER A 56 7.01 -4.42 13.98
CA SER A 56 6.15 -3.59 13.13
C SER A 56 5.52 -4.36 11.97
N VAL A 57 6.22 -5.36 11.45
CA VAL A 57 5.70 -6.19 10.36
C VAL A 57 4.63 -7.11 10.90
N ILE A 58 3.38 -6.92 10.47
CA ILE A 58 2.22 -7.72 10.89
C ILE A 58 1.66 -8.61 9.78
N PHE A 59 1.97 -8.28 8.53
CA PHE A 59 1.58 -9.05 7.34
C PHE A 59 2.76 -9.15 6.36
N TRP A 60 2.82 -10.25 5.63
CA TRP A 60 3.64 -10.41 4.44
C TRP A 60 2.78 -10.22 3.20
N SER A 61 3.29 -9.53 2.18
CA SER A 61 2.62 -9.41 0.90
C SER A 61 3.47 -10.02 -0.22
N LEU A 62 2.82 -10.83 -1.06
CA LEU A 62 3.53 -11.55 -2.11
C LEU A 62 3.85 -10.68 -3.34
N GLY A 63 3.16 -9.56 -3.50
CA GLY A 63 3.40 -8.65 -4.62
C GLY A 63 2.17 -7.85 -5.00
N ASN A 64 2.34 -6.98 -5.99
CA ASN A 64 1.36 -6.02 -6.46
C ASN A 64 1.05 -6.18 -7.95
N GLU A 65 -0.22 -6.00 -8.33
CA GLU A 65 -0.73 -6.05 -9.71
C GLU A 65 -0.26 -7.26 -10.51
N CYS A 66 -0.06 -8.37 -9.80
CA CYS A 66 0.49 -9.59 -10.33
C CYS A 66 -0.51 -10.39 -11.17
N GLY A 67 0.00 -11.31 -11.99
CA GLY A 67 -0.79 -12.39 -12.53
C GLY A 67 -1.19 -13.39 -11.44
N GLY A 68 -2.36 -14.03 -11.59
CA GLY A 68 -2.86 -15.05 -10.64
C GLY A 68 -2.28 -16.45 -10.89
N GLY A 69 -1.03 -16.57 -11.33
CA GLY A 69 -0.41 -17.86 -11.68
C GLY A 69 0.05 -18.68 -10.48
N ASN A 70 0.23 -19.99 -10.70
CA ASN A 70 0.55 -20.96 -9.65
C ASN A 70 1.94 -20.75 -9.00
N ASN A 71 2.81 -19.90 -9.56
CA ASN A 71 4.07 -19.57 -8.89
C ASN A 71 3.85 -18.90 -7.53
N PHE A 72 2.71 -18.21 -7.36
CA PHE A 72 2.34 -17.59 -6.06
C PHE A 72 1.92 -18.62 -5.01
N GLU A 73 1.52 -19.84 -5.39
CA GLU A 73 1.37 -20.94 -4.42
C GLU A 73 2.70 -21.27 -3.74
N ALA A 74 3.76 -21.40 -4.54
CA ALA A 74 5.10 -21.63 -4.02
C ALA A 74 5.61 -20.45 -3.16
N CYS A 75 5.25 -19.22 -3.51
CA CYS A 75 5.54 -18.03 -2.70
C CYS A 75 4.82 -18.05 -1.36
N TYR A 76 3.52 -18.36 -1.36
CA TYR A 76 2.73 -18.48 -0.14
C TYR A 76 3.31 -19.54 0.79
N ASP A 77 3.60 -20.73 0.26
CA ASP A 77 4.20 -21.84 1.02
C ASP A 77 5.58 -21.48 1.57
N ALA A 78 6.38 -20.74 0.80
CA ALA A 78 7.68 -20.26 1.25
C ALA A 78 7.54 -19.27 2.43
N ALA A 79 6.66 -18.30 2.34
CA ALA A 79 6.40 -17.35 3.43
C ALA A 79 5.92 -18.09 4.69
N LYS A 80 4.92 -18.97 4.55
CA LYS A 80 4.34 -19.73 5.68
C LYS A 80 5.32 -20.70 6.33
N ARG A 81 6.28 -21.22 5.57
CA ARG A 81 7.35 -22.07 6.10
C ARG A 81 8.33 -21.30 7.01
N LEU A 82 8.54 -20.02 6.72
CA LEU A 82 9.53 -19.18 7.40
C LEU A 82 8.93 -18.38 8.56
N ASP A 83 7.65 -18.05 8.49
CA ASP A 83 6.97 -17.22 9.48
C ASP A 83 5.46 -17.48 9.51
N ALA A 84 4.84 -17.40 10.69
CA ALA A 84 3.43 -17.70 10.88
C ALA A 84 2.48 -16.52 10.58
N ARG A 85 3.00 -15.32 10.35
CA ARG A 85 2.18 -14.13 10.08
C ARG A 85 1.28 -14.35 8.86
N PRO A 86 0.12 -13.67 8.81
CA PRO A 86 -0.76 -13.74 7.65
C PRO A 86 -0.09 -13.23 6.39
N VAL A 87 -0.49 -13.81 5.26
CA VAL A 87 0.03 -13.49 3.93
C VAL A 87 -1.06 -12.81 3.12
N HIS A 88 -0.74 -11.67 2.55
CA HIS A 88 -1.51 -10.92 1.58
C HIS A 88 -1.00 -11.20 0.17
N HIS A 89 -1.88 -11.13 -0.81
CA HIS A 89 -1.52 -11.15 -2.23
C HIS A 89 -2.51 -10.28 -3.00
N GLU A 90 -2.02 -9.27 -3.67
CA GLU A 90 -2.80 -8.54 -4.66
C GLU A 90 -2.57 -9.15 -6.04
N SER A 91 -3.67 -9.56 -6.67
CA SER A 91 -3.65 -10.08 -8.04
C SER A 91 -4.81 -9.50 -8.83
N THR A 92 -4.50 -8.87 -9.94
CA THR A 92 -5.49 -8.30 -10.86
C THR A 92 -6.30 -9.36 -11.61
N ARG A 93 -5.89 -10.62 -11.54
CA ARG A 93 -6.47 -11.71 -12.35
C ARG A 93 -7.25 -12.78 -11.59
N ASP A 94 -7.43 -12.65 -10.31
CA ASP A 94 -8.20 -13.66 -9.56
C ASP A 94 -9.70 -13.65 -9.85
N GLY A 95 -10.16 -12.74 -10.69
CA GLY A 95 -11.45 -12.79 -11.37
C GLY A 95 -12.67 -12.73 -10.47
N LYS A 96 -12.52 -12.51 -9.18
CA LYS A 96 -13.64 -12.38 -8.26
C LYS A 96 -14.02 -10.90 -8.10
N GLU A 97 -15.32 -10.64 -8.08
CA GLU A 97 -15.89 -9.29 -7.99
C GLU A 97 -15.39 -8.50 -6.78
N TYR A 98 -14.99 -9.18 -5.72
CA TYR A 98 -14.48 -8.60 -4.49
C TYR A 98 -13.02 -8.99 -4.17
N GLY A 99 -12.20 -9.19 -5.20
CA GLY A 99 -10.76 -9.40 -5.01
C GLY A 99 -10.42 -10.66 -4.22
N GLY A 100 -11.10 -11.76 -4.47
CA GLY A 100 -10.74 -13.02 -3.84
C GLY A 100 -9.41 -13.50 -4.37
N ASN A 101 -8.42 -13.58 -3.52
CA ASN A 101 -7.09 -13.95 -3.91
C ASN A 101 -6.81 -15.39 -3.51
N ARG A 102 -6.30 -16.15 -4.47
CA ARG A 102 -5.68 -17.43 -4.22
C ARG A 102 -4.37 -17.17 -3.46
N PHE A 103 -3.94 -18.13 -2.67
CA PHE A 103 -2.66 -18.02 -1.95
C PHE A 103 -2.55 -16.78 -1.05
N SER A 104 -3.65 -16.45 -0.36
CA SER A 104 -3.70 -15.32 0.56
C SER A 104 -4.60 -15.62 1.76
N ASP A 105 -4.19 -15.14 2.94
CA ASP A 105 -5.00 -15.20 4.16
C ASP A 105 -6.02 -14.05 4.24
N LEU A 106 -5.91 -13.06 3.34
CA LEU A 106 -6.78 -11.88 3.28
C LEU A 106 -7.42 -11.75 1.89
N TYR A 107 -8.57 -11.09 1.82
CA TYR A 107 -9.03 -10.50 0.57
C TYR A 107 -8.32 -9.17 0.33
N SER A 108 -8.13 -8.84 -0.94
CA SER A 108 -7.52 -7.58 -1.36
C SER A 108 -8.38 -6.91 -2.43
N LYS A 109 -8.47 -5.59 -2.40
CA LYS A 109 -9.12 -4.79 -3.43
C LYS A 109 -8.39 -3.48 -3.64
N MET A 110 -8.10 -3.18 -4.89
CA MET A 110 -7.49 -1.92 -5.32
C MET A 110 -8.58 -0.96 -5.78
N TYR A 111 -8.54 0.28 -5.33
CA TYR A 111 -9.42 1.40 -5.70
C TYR A 111 -10.92 1.04 -5.77
N PRO A 112 -11.52 0.44 -4.73
CA PRO A 112 -12.96 0.21 -4.73
C PRO A 112 -13.71 1.55 -4.77
N GLY A 113 -14.74 1.68 -5.59
CA GLY A 113 -15.65 2.83 -5.53
C GLY A 113 -16.54 2.78 -4.28
N MET A 114 -17.16 3.89 -3.90
CA MET A 114 -18.05 3.94 -2.71
C MET A 114 -19.25 2.98 -2.84
N ASP A 115 -19.84 2.86 -4.03
CA ASP A 115 -20.92 1.89 -4.28
C ASP A 115 -20.48 0.44 -4.00
N TRP A 116 -19.21 0.13 -4.34
CA TRP A 116 -18.62 -1.17 -4.04
C TRP A 116 -18.41 -1.34 -2.53
N MET A 117 -17.93 -0.30 -1.84
CA MET A 117 -17.76 -0.32 -0.38
C MET A 117 -19.09 -0.56 0.35
N GLU A 118 -20.15 0.17 -0.02
CA GLU A 118 -21.48 0.00 0.56
C GLU A 118 -22.01 -1.43 0.39
N LYS A 119 -21.74 -2.03 -0.76
CA LYS A 119 -22.22 -3.38 -1.08
C LYS A 119 -21.45 -4.49 -0.38
N TYR A 120 -20.12 -4.35 -0.27
CA TYR A 120 -19.27 -5.50 0.05
C TYR A 120 -18.49 -5.38 1.37
N VAL A 121 -18.41 -4.22 2.00
CA VAL A 121 -17.54 -3.96 3.16
C VAL A 121 -17.73 -4.95 4.33
N ASN A 122 -18.91 -5.56 4.44
CA ASN A 122 -19.25 -6.55 5.48
C ASN A 122 -19.51 -7.97 4.90
N SER A 123 -19.10 -8.24 3.66
CA SER A 123 -19.48 -9.49 2.97
C SER A 123 -18.39 -10.56 2.99
N PHE A 124 -17.30 -10.34 3.73
CA PHE A 124 -16.12 -11.20 3.69
C PHE A 124 -16.10 -12.20 4.85
N ASP A 125 -15.71 -13.43 4.56
CA ASP A 125 -15.52 -14.54 5.52
C ASP A 125 -14.08 -14.61 6.07
N LYS A 126 -13.18 -13.77 5.54
CA LYS A 126 -11.82 -13.54 6.05
C LYS A 126 -11.48 -12.05 5.96
N PRO A 127 -10.43 -11.57 6.64
CA PRO A 127 -10.09 -10.15 6.61
C PRO A 127 -9.95 -9.60 5.19
N MET A 128 -10.43 -8.39 4.97
CA MET A 128 -10.33 -7.64 3.72
C MET A 128 -9.44 -6.43 3.93
N PHE A 129 -8.47 -6.23 3.04
CA PHE A 129 -7.60 -5.07 3.00
C PHE A 129 -7.75 -4.33 1.67
N ILE A 130 -7.85 -3.02 1.71
CA ILE A 130 -7.82 -2.18 0.52
C ILE A 130 -6.37 -1.86 0.22
N CYS A 131 -5.77 -2.61 -0.72
CA CYS A 131 -4.34 -2.51 -0.99
C CYS A 131 -3.92 -1.14 -1.51
N GLU A 132 -4.80 -0.46 -2.25
CA GLU A 132 -4.64 0.93 -2.65
C GLU A 132 -5.98 1.65 -2.72
N TYR A 133 -6.03 2.90 -2.22
CA TYR A 133 -7.16 3.80 -2.37
C TYR A 133 -6.72 5.26 -2.28
N ALA A 134 -7.64 6.19 -2.54
CA ALA A 134 -7.43 7.62 -2.41
C ALA A 134 -6.14 8.09 -3.09
N HIS A 135 -5.93 7.70 -4.35
CA HIS A 135 -4.76 8.09 -5.16
C HIS A 135 -4.49 9.59 -5.07
N ALA A 136 -3.31 9.97 -4.56
CA ALA A 136 -3.07 11.33 -4.09
C ALA A 136 -2.45 12.28 -5.12
N MET A 137 -2.42 11.89 -6.40
CA MET A 137 -1.91 12.75 -7.49
C MET A 137 -2.76 14.02 -7.66
N GLY A 138 -2.10 15.15 -7.83
CA GLY A 138 -2.77 16.43 -8.10
C GLY A 138 -3.60 16.93 -6.91
N ASN A 139 -4.85 17.30 -7.15
CA ASN A 139 -5.78 17.82 -6.15
C ASN A 139 -6.58 16.73 -5.41
N ALA A 140 -6.24 15.45 -5.59
CA ALA A 140 -6.79 14.41 -4.74
C ALA A 140 -6.29 14.65 -3.30
N ILE A 141 -6.86 14.12 -2.28
CA ILE A 141 -7.63 12.89 -2.12
C ILE A 141 -9.12 13.21 -1.93
N GLY A 142 -10.00 12.42 -2.52
CA GLY A 142 -11.44 12.56 -2.35
C GLY A 142 -12.04 11.41 -1.52
N ASN A 143 -13.14 11.68 -0.85
CA ASN A 143 -13.95 10.72 -0.10
C ASN A 143 -13.19 9.98 1.03
N LEU A 144 -12.10 10.53 1.54
CA LEU A 144 -11.27 9.85 2.54
C LEU A 144 -12.07 9.54 3.83
N THR A 145 -12.88 10.50 4.25
CA THR A 145 -13.76 10.34 5.43
C THR A 145 -14.80 9.23 5.20
N GLU A 146 -15.41 9.18 4.04
CA GLU A 146 -16.42 8.19 3.69
C GLU A 146 -15.82 6.78 3.65
N TYR A 147 -14.65 6.62 3.01
CA TYR A 147 -13.91 5.36 3.03
C TYR A 147 -13.60 4.92 4.45
N TRP A 148 -13.06 5.83 5.27
CA TRP A 148 -12.63 5.48 6.62
C TRP A 148 -13.80 5.16 7.55
N ASN A 149 -14.91 5.89 7.43
CA ASN A 149 -16.14 5.56 8.14
C ASN A 149 -16.67 4.17 7.74
N SER A 150 -16.61 3.83 6.46
CA SER A 150 -17.00 2.51 5.96
C SER A 150 -16.10 1.41 6.52
N ILE A 151 -14.78 1.62 6.53
CA ILE A 151 -13.80 0.69 7.10
C ILE A 151 -14.01 0.52 8.61
N GLU A 152 -14.13 1.61 9.38
CA GLU A 152 -14.32 1.56 10.84
C GLU A 152 -15.65 0.90 11.25
N SER A 153 -16.67 0.98 10.41
CA SER A 153 -17.95 0.32 10.65
C SER A 153 -17.98 -1.15 10.26
N SER A 154 -16.94 -1.64 9.59
CA SER A 154 -16.89 -3.01 9.08
C SER A 154 -16.44 -4.00 10.16
N SER A 155 -17.00 -5.20 10.10
CA SER A 155 -16.57 -6.35 10.90
C SER A 155 -15.45 -7.18 10.23
N SER A 156 -15.17 -6.93 8.93
CA SER A 156 -14.24 -7.74 8.14
C SER A 156 -13.18 -6.92 7.39
N THR A 157 -13.46 -5.66 7.06
CA THR A 157 -12.47 -4.79 6.42
C THR A 157 -11.53 -4.20 7.47
N ILE A 158 -10.25 -4.48 7.37
CA ILE A 158 -9.26 -4.18 8.41
C ILE A 158 -8.47 -2.89 8.17
N GLY A 159 -8.64 -2.25 7.02
CA GLY A 159 -7.96 -1.00 6.67
C GLY A 159 -7.65 -0.88 5.20
N GLY A 160 -6.81 0.08 4.87
CA GLY A 160 -6.33 0.31 3.52
C GLY A 160 -5.09 1.18 3.49
N ALA A 161 -4.38 1.15 2.36
CA ALA A 161 -3.20 1.96 2.11
C ALA A 161 -3.48 3.03 1.06
N ILE A 162 -3.21 4.29 1.39
CA ILE A 162 -3.30 5.39 0.43
C ILE A 162 -2.15 5.29 -0.57
N TRP A 163 -2.43 5.42 -1.86
CA TRP A 163 -1.42 5.60 -2.87
C TRP A 163 -1.21 7.09 -3.18
N ASP A 164 -0.12 7.78 -2.81
CA ASP A 164 1.09 7.27 -2.22
C ASP A 164 1.50 8.20 -1.04
N TRP A 165 2.50 7.82 -0.24
CA TRP A 165 2.93 8.64 0.90
C TRP A 165 3.67 9.89 0.46
N VAL A 166 4.66 9.75 -0.45
CA VAL A 166 5.54 10.83 -0.88
C VAL A 166 5.80 10.77 -2.36
N ASP A 167 5.78 11.92 -3.04
CA ASP A 167 6.19 12.01 -4.44
C ASP A 167 7.54 11.35 -4.68
N GLN A 168 7.60 10.50 -5.69
CA GLN A 168 8.78 9.74 -6.09
C GLN A 168 9.68 10.53 -7.06
N ALA A 169 9.42 11.83 -7.25
CA ALA A 169 10.27 12.70 -8.03
C ALA A 169 11.70 12.80 -7.43
N ILE A 170 12.68 12.83 -8.29
CA ILE A 170 14.08 12.85 -7.88
C ILE A 170 14.54 14.29 -7.71
N TYR A 171 15.10 14.58 -6.54
CA TYR A 171 15.78 15.84 -6.31
C TYR A 171 17.17 15.81 -6.95
N GLU A 172 17.46 16.79 -7.80
CA GLU A 172 18.83 17.08 -8.15
C GLU A 172 19.58 17.50 -6.90
N PRO A 173 20.72 16.89 -6.55
CA PRO A 173 21.51 17.31 -5.41
C PRO A 173 22.08 18.71 -5.67
N VAL A 174 21.34 19.70 -5.23
CA VAL A 174 21.77 21.10 -5.28
C VAL A 174 22.20 21.49 -3.87
N GLU A 175 23.30 22.23 -3.76
CA GLU A 175 23.70 22.88 -2.52
C GLU A 175 22.49 23.61 -1.91
N ILE A 176 22.10 23.20 -0.72
CA ILE A 176 21.02 23.84 0.04
C ILE A 176 21.52 25.25 0.40
N LYS A 177 21.16 26.21 -0.39
CA LYS A 177 21.41 27.61 -0.08
C LYS A 177 20.30 28.15 0.79
N GLN A 178 20.56 28.17 2.11
CA GLN A 178 19.83 28.97 3.11
C GLN A 178 18.29 28.88 3.07
N GLY A 179 17.77 27.68 3.22
CA GLY A 179 16.32 27.49 3.45
C GLY A 179 15.41 27.65 2.23
N ASN A 180 15.95 28.01 1.08
CA ASN A 180 15.24 27.92 -0.18
C ASN A 180 15.68 26.64 -0.89
N TYR A 181 14.73 25.74 -1.17
CA TYR A 181 14.94 24.59 -2.02
C TYR A 181 15.17 25.09 -3.46
N ALA A 182 16.42 25.44 -3.76
CA ALA A 182 16.81 25.88 -5.08
C ALA A 182 17.09 24.69 -6.03
N GLY A 183 16.60 23.50 -5.68
CA GLY A 183 16.74 22.30 -6.46
C GLY A 183 15.63 22.14 -7.50
N ARG A 184 15.96 21.53 -8.61
CA ARG A 184 14.99 21.09 -9.61
C ARG A 184 14.48 19.70 -9.23
N LEU A 185 13.15 19.52 -9.26
CA LEU A 185 12.53 18.21 -9.21
C LEU A 185 12.56 17.59 -10.60
N HIS A 186 13.11 16.38 -10.70
CA HIS A 186 13.10 15.60 -11.91
C HIS A 186 11.99 14.56 -11.89
N THR A 187 11.23 14.52 -12.97
CA THR A 187 10.19 13.52 -13.24
C THR A 187 10.61 12.64 -14.43
N GLY A 188 9.78 11.71 -14.84
CA GLY A 188 10.04 10.86 -16.00
C GLY A 188 10.36 11.65 -17.28
N TYR A 189 9.81 12.87 -17.45
CA TYR A 189 10.09 13.72 -18.61
C TYR A 189 11.54 14.18 -18.72
N ASP A 190 12.29 14.15 -17.63
CA ASP A 190 13.69 14.62 -17.61
C ASP A 190 14.70 13.50 -17.94
N PHE A 191 14.25 12.26 -18.11
CA PHE A 191 15.11 11.10 -18.36
C PHE A 191 14.88 10.50 -19.76
N PRO A 192 15.94 9.96 -20.39
CA PRO A 192 15.80 9.28 -21.68
C PRO A 192 15.13 7.90 -21.50
N GLY A 193 14.47 7.44 -22.56
CA GLY A 193 13.86 6.12 -22.64
C GLY A 193 12.36 6.11 -22.31
N PRO A 194 11.75 4.95 -22.17
CA PRO A 194 10.34 4.83 -21.79
C PRO A 194 10.10 5.41 -20.40
N HIS A 195 9.08 6.25 -20.28
CA HIS A 195 8.68 6.88 -19.01
C HIS A 195 7.19 7.20 -18.99
N GLN A 196 6.66 7.44 -17.79
CA GLN A 196 5.27 7.87 -17.58
C GLN A 196 5.16 9.34 -17.14
N GLY A 197 6.14 10.16 -17.50
CA GLY A 197 6.13 11.59 -17.24
C GLY A 197 6.11 11.92 -15.75
N ASN A 198 5.09 12.68 -15.32
CA ASN A 198 4.91 13.10 -13.94
C ASN A 198 4.09 12.09 -13.09
N PHE A 199 3.84 10.88 -13.60
CA PHE A 199 3.16 9.82 -12.85
C PHE A 199 4.03 9.23 -11.72
N CYS A 200 4.92 10.03 -11.18
CA CYS A 200 5.71 9.82 -9.97
C CYS A 200 5.36 10.86 -8.89
N SER A 201 4.40 11.76 -9.18
CA SER A 201 3.95 12.82 -8.26
C SER A 201 2.60 12.44 -7.65
N ASN A 202 2.59 11.30 -6.95
CA ASN A 202 1.38 10.66 -6.42
C ASN A 202 1.24 10.82 -4.90
N GLY A 203 2.17 11.53 -4.26
CA GLY A 203 2.29 11.59 -2.82
C GLY A 203 1.23 12.44 -2.11
N ILE A 204 0.92 12.05 -0.87
CA ILE A 204 0.23 12.91 0.10
C ILE A 204 1.09 14.15 0.38
N ILE A 205 2.42 13.96 0.41
CA ILE A 205 3.40 15.04 0.54
C ILE A 205 4.31 15.08 -0.70
N PRO A 206 4.79 16.26 -1.09
CA PRO A 206 5.70 16.40 -2.22
C PRO A 206 7.08 15.83 -1.89
N ALA A 207 7.91 15.64 -2.91
CA ALA A 207 9.31 15.22 -2.74
C ALA A 207 10.14 16.18 -1.87
N THR A 208 9.72 17.44 -1.75
CA THR A 208 10.29 18.46 -0.85
C THR A 208 10.02 18.21 0.63
N ARG A 209 9.10 17.30 0.95
CA ARG A 209 8.66 16.96 2.31
C ARG A 209 7.88 18.06 3.04
N GLU A 210 7.33 19.02 2.33
CA GLU A 210 6.47 20.06 2.90
C GLU A 210 5.10 19.49 3.28
N GLU A 211 4.51 20.04 4.33
CA GLU A 211 3.14 19.69 4.71
C GLU A 211 2.14 20.18 3.66
N THR A 212 1.17 19.32 3.35
CA THR A 212 0.09 19.64 2.41
C THR A 212 -1.27 19.62 3.09
N PRO A 213 -2.30 20.21 2.48
CA PRO A 213 -3.68 20.01 2.93
C PRO A 213 -4.08 18.53 2.98
N LYS A 214 -3.61 17.70 2.04
CA LYS A 214 -3.84 16.24 2.00
C LYS A 214 -3.33 15.56 3.27
N LEU A 215 -2.12 15.89 3.72
CA LEU A 215 -1.54 15.35 4.95
C LEU A 215 -2.38 15.71 6.18
N LYS A 216 -2.89 16.94 6.22
CA LYS A 216 -3.75 17.40 7.33
C LYS A 216 -5.08 16.67 7.36
N GLU A 217 -5.66 16.38 6.20
CA GLU A 217 -6.88 15.59 6.08
C GLU A 217 -6.65 14.15 6.55
N VAL A 218 -5.58 13.49 6.07
CA VAL A 218 -5.21 12.14 6.52
C VAL A 218 -5.03 12.10 8.04
N LYS A 219 -4.33 13.06 8.62
CA LYS A 219 -4.14 13.16 10.06
C LYS A 219 -5.48 13.28 10.80
N ALA A 220 -6.41 14.08 10.29
CA ALA A 220 -7.73 14.28 10.91
C ALA A 220 -8.59 13.03 10.82
N VAL A 221 -8.58 12.35 9.67
CA VAL A 221 -9.40 11.16 9.43
C VAL A 221 -8.88 9.94 10.18
N TYR A 222 -7.55 9.76 10.24
CA TYR A 222 -6.92 8.60 10.87
C TYR A 222 -6.75 8.70 12.39
N GLN A 223 -7.14 9.82 12.99
CA GLN A 223 -7.04 9.94 14.46
C GLN A 223 -8.00 8.99 15.17
N TYR A 224 -7.49 8.28 16.19
CA TYR A 224 -8.29 7.33 16.97
C TYR A 224 -9.20 8.00 17.99
N ILE A 225 -8.80 9.18 18.49
CA ILE A 225 -9.56 9.91 19.51
C ILE A 225 -10.41 10.95 18.79
N LYS A 226 -11.71 10.77 18.83
CA LYS A 226 -12.70 11.67 18.22
C LYS A 226 -13.45 12.42 19.32
N PHE A 227 -13.58 13.73 19.17
CA PHE A 227 -14.34 14.58 20.08
C PHE A 227 -15.70 14.90 19.44
N ARG A 228 -16.76 14.73 20.20
CA ARG A 228 -18.11 15.15 19.79
C ARG A 228 -18.60 16.22 20.78
N LEU A 229 -18.96 17.39 20.27
CA LEU A 229 -19.61 18.42 21.04
C LEU A 229 -21.09 18.02 21.24
N GLU A 230 -21.49 17.72 22.49
CA GLU A 230 -22.90 17.58 22.81
C GLU A 230 -23.43 18.96 23.22
N ASN A 231 -24.33 19.51 22.40
CA ASN A 231 -25.12 20.66 22.81
C ASN A 231 -26.07 20.22 23.93
N ASN A 232 -25.69 20.46 25.16
CA ASN A 232 -26.59 20.46 26.27
C ASN A 232 -27.40 21.77 26.29
N ASP A 233 -28.32 21.94 25.37
CA ASP A 233 -29.40 22.90 25.51
C ASP A 233 -30.30 22.45 26.68
N LYS A 234 -29.86 22.72 27.90
CA LYS A 234 -30.75 22.78 29.04
C LYS A 234 -31.38 24.17 29.04
N ASN A 235 -32.59 24.27 28.46
CA ASN A 235 -33.55 25.31 28.82
C ASN A 235 -33.90 25.23 30.30
#